data_009ea8d8f04919b7c83e5ed0da700d0c
#
_entry.id   009ea8d8f04919b7c83e5ed0da700d0c
#
_cell.length_a   1.000
_cell.length_b   1.000
_cell.length_c   1.000
_cell.angle_alpha   90.00
_cell.angle_beta   90.00
_cell.angle_gamma   90.00
#
_symmetry.space_group_name_H-M   'P 1'
#
loop_
_entity.id
_entity.type
_entity.pdbx_description
1 polymer ?
#
loop_
_entity_poly.entity_id
_entity_poly.type
_entity_poly.pdbx_seq_one_letter_code
_entity_poly.pdbx_strand_id
1 'polypeptide(L)'
;MRITDRPSPNFDERGGRGIELLILHYTGMPSGEIALKRLCDPAPRAGVYAFPWEEPADPDKLLGRVSAHYMVEEDGTILRLIDEGKRAWHAGLGAWAGGAELNARSIGIEIVNGGHDFGLPDYPYEQIEAVTDLVAAIVGRHGLKPHQVVGHSDVAPLRKADPGEKFPWRHLAFHRLALWPADDLPIAAGEALERGDRGAEISALQKTMNEIGYVLDVDGIFGPATEAAVKALQRRFRVAKIDGVADGETLAIVADIARQTAYLQAGA
;
A
#
# COMPACT_ATOMS: atom_id res chain seq x y z
N MET A 1 -1.37 16.54 -16.90
CA MET A 1 -2.04 15.25 -16.61
C MET A 1 -3.39 15.18 -17.34
N ARG A 2 -3.67 14.10 -18.11
CA ARG A 2 -4.94 13.85 -18.79
C ARG A 2 -5.60 12.64 -18.14
N ILE A 3 -6.86 12.80 -17.70
CA ILE A 3 -7.65 11.72 -17.08
C ILE A 3 -8.80 11.37 -18.03
N THR A 4 -9.02 10.07 -18.24
CA THR A 4 -10.11 9.53 -19.06
C THR A 4 -11.10 8.80 -18.15
N ASP A 5 -12.39 9.07 -18.29
CA ASP A 5 -13.43 8.40 -17.51
C ASP A 5 -13.71 6.99 -18.04
N ARG A 6 -13.71 6.02 -17.12
CA ARG A 6 -14.08 4.62 -17.33
C ARG A 6 -14.86 4.12 -16.11
N PRO A 7 -16.12 4.56 -15.92
CA PRO A 7 -16.83 4.36 -14.66
C PRO A 7 -17.06 2.89 -14.32
N SER A 8 -16.71 2.52 -13.09
CA SER A 8 -17.03 1.22 -12.49
C SER A 8 -18.35 1.31 -11.72
N PRO A 9 -19.23 0.30 -11.80
CA PRO A 9 -20.45 0.22 -11.00
C PRO A 9 -20.21 -0.25 -9.56
N ASN A 10 -18.96 -0.61 -9.20
CA ASN A 10 -18.60 -1.25 -7.94
C ASN A 10 -18.22 -0.22 -6.87
N PHE A 11 -19.20 0.51 -6.34
CA PHE A 11 -19.00 1.50 -5.28
C PHE A 11 -20.23 1.65 -4.38
N ASP A 12 -20.05 2.33 -3.29
CA ASP A 12 -21.12 2.81 -2.43
C ASP A 12 -20.77 4.16 -1.77
N GLU A 13 -21.53 4.59 -0.77
CA GLU A 13 -21.31 5.85 -0.07
C GLU A 13 -20.20 5.69 1.00
N ARG A 14 -19.40 6.75 1.23
CA ARG A 14 -18.38 6.78 2.29
C ARG A 14 -18.94 6.84 3.72
N GLY A 15 -20.26 6.99 3.88
CA GLY A 15 -20.87 7.08 5.22
C GLY A 15 -20.47 8.32 6.00
N GLY A 16 -20.16 9.43 5.32
CA GLY A 16 -19.73 10.68 5.97
C GLY A 16 -18.24 10.70 6.39
N ARG A 17 -17.45 9.66 6.06
CA ARG A 17 -16.01 9.63 6.32
C ARG A 17 -15.26 10.58 5.38
N GLY A 18 -14.33 11.35 5.93
CA GLY A 18 -13.35 12.12 5.19
C GLY A 18 -12.27 11.22 4.55
N ILE A 19 -11.55 11.77 3.59
CA ILE A 19 -10.38 11.12 2.97
C ILE A 19 -9.17 11.44 3.84
N GLU A 20 -8.57 10.41 4.41
CA GLU A 20 -7.46 10.47 5.34
C GLU A 20 -6.21 9.75 4.82
N LEU A 21 -6.35 8.92 3.78
CA LEU A 21 -5.28 8.09 3.23
C LEU A 21 -5.34 8.04 1.71
N LEU A 22 -4.18 7.88 1.10
CA LEU A 22 -4.02 7.45 -0.28
C LEU A 22 -3.28 6.12 -0.27
N ILE A 23 -3.91 5.07 -0.83
CA ILE A 23 -3.35 3.71 -0.85
C ILE A 23 -2.98 3.34 -2.28
N LEU A 24 -1.72 2.96 -2.48
CA LEU A 24 -1.18 2.53 -3.75
C LEU A 24 -1.19 1.01 -3.85
N HIS A 25 -1.62 0.53 -5.02
CA HIS A 25 -1.73 -0.88 -5.35
C HIS A 25 -1.01 -1.17 -6.67
N TYR A 26 -0.57 -2.40 -6.88
CA TYR A 26 -0.45 -2.92 -8.23
C TYR A 26 -1.68 -3.78 -8.55
N THR A 27 -2.06 -3.86 -9.83
CA THR A 27 -3.23 -4.65 -10.24
C THR A 27 -3.06 -6.15 -9.99
N GLY A 28 -1.84 -6.67 -10.01
CA GLY A 28 -1.56 -8.11 -9.87
C GLY A 28 -2.20 -8.94 -10.98
N MET A 29 -2.31 -8.38 -12.18
CA MET A 29 -2.97 -9.01 -13.32
C MET A 29 -2.08 -8.94 -14.56
N PRO A 30 -2.28 -9.86 -15.55
CA PRO A 30 -1.39 -9.98 -16.70
C PRO A 30 -1.44 -8.78 -17.66
N SER A 31 -2.49 -7.96 -17.61
CA SER A 31 -2.59 -6.74 -18.45
C SER A 31 -3.55 -5.72 -17.85
N GLY A 32 -3.43 -4.46 -18.28
CA GLY A 32 -4.35 -3.37 -17.92
C GLY A 32 -5.78 -3.65 -18.39
N GLU A 33 -5.98 -4.27 -19.57
CA GLU A 33 -7.31 -4.64 -20.07
C GLU A 33 -8.03 -5.59 -19.11
N ILE A 34 -7.34 -6.64 -18.65
CA ILE A 34 -7.89 -7.61 -17.69
C ILE A 34 -8.15 -6.94 -16.34
N ALA A 35 -7.23 -6.09 -15.88
CA ALA A 35 -7.38 -5.33 -14.65
C ALA A 35 -8.60 -4.39 -14.72
N LEU A 36 -8.75 -3.61 -15.77
CA LEU A 36 -9.89 -2.73 -15.99
C LEU A 36 -11.21 -3.52 -15.99
N LYS A 37 -11.25 -4.65 -16.73
CA LYS A 37 -12.41 -5.54 -16.75
C LYS A 37 -12.75 -6.03 -15.34
N ARG A 38 -11.75 -6.44 -14.54
CA ARG A 38 -11.96 -6.93 -13.16
C ARG A 38 -12.49 -5.84 -12.23
N LEU A 39 -11.98 -4.63 -12.33
CA LEU A 39 -12.37 -3.48 -11.50
C LEU A 39 -13.76 -2.93 -11.84
N CYS A 40 -14.26 -3.23 -13.04
CA CYS A 40 -15.57 -2.76 -13.52
C CYS A 40 -16.63 -3.87 -13.62
N ASP A 41 -16.29 -5.12 -13.34
CA ASP A 41 -17.25 -6.24 -13.46
C ASP A 41 -18.23 -6.25 -12.27
N PRO A 42 -19.55 -6.07 -12.52
CA PRO A 42 -20.55 -6.09 -11.46
C PRO A 42 -20.88 -7.51 -10.95
N ALA A 43 -20.48 -8.55 -11.69
CA ALA A 43 -20.74 -9.95 -11.34
C ALA A 43 -19.56 -10.86 -11.73
N PRO A 44 -18.36 -10.63 -11.18
CA PRO A 44 -17.16 -11.32 -11.61
C PRO A 44 -17.21 -12.81 -11.30
N ARG A 45 -16.79 -13.63 -12.28
CA ARG A 45 -16.74 -15.10 -12.17
C ARG A 45 -15.31 -15.59 -12.34
N ALA A 46 -14.93 -16.64 -11.62
CA ALA A 46 -13.58 -17.20 -11.67
C ALA A 46 -13.15 -17.59 -13.09
N GLY A 47 -14.01 -18.23 -13.87
CA GLY A 47 -13.70 -18.63 -15.25
C GLY A 47 -13.43 -17.47 -16.24
N VAL A 48 -13.77 -16.23 -15.87
CA VAL A 48 -13.46 -15.03 -16.67
C VAL A 48 -12.06 -14.52 -16.35
N TYR A 49 -11.57 -14.78 -15.14
CA TYR A 49 -10.28 -14.34 -14.60
C TYR A 49 -9.48 -15.59 -14.19
N ALA A 50 -8.91 -16.29 -15.18
CA ALA A 50 -8.03 -17.43 -14.94
C ALA A 50 -6.69 -16.90 -14.40
N PHE A 51 -6.51 -16.92 -13.10
CA PHE A 51 -5.24 -16.61 -12.46
C PHE A 51 -4.35 -17.86 -12.39
N PRO A 52 -3.05 -17.77 -12.65
CA PRO A 52 -2.15 -18.92 -12.69
C PRO A 52 -1.99 -19.66 -11.36
N TRP A 53 -2.37 -19.03 -10.24
CA TRP A 53 -2.34 -19.60 -8.89
C TRP A 53 -3.69 -20.18 -8.43
N GLU A 54 -4.75 -20.00 -9.20
CA GLU A 54 -6.04 -20.62 -8.87
C GLU A 54 -6.05 -22.05 -9.43
N GLU A 55 -6.27 -23.03 -8.54
CA GLU A 55 -6.71 -24.36 -8.95
C GLU A 55 -7.93 -24.21 -9.86
N PRO A 56 -8.18 -25.14 -10.82
CA PRO A 56 -9.35 -25.04 -11.69
C PRO A 56 -10.61 -25.03 -10.84
N ALA A 57 -10.94 -23.85 -10.36
CA ALA A 57 -12.12 -23.56 -9.59
C ALA A 57 -13.33 -23.68 -10.50
N ASP A 58 -14.48 -23.97 -9.91
CA ASP A 58 -15.77 -23.83 -10.58
C ASP A 58 -15.78 -22.53 -11.40
N PRO A 59 -15.80 -22.58 -12.74
CA PRO A 59 -15.70 -21.40 -13.58
C PRO A 59 -16.86 -20.41 -13.36
N ASP A 60 -17.98 -20.89 -12.80
CA ASP A 60 -19.15 -20.11 -12.47
C ASP A 60 -19.11 -19.52 -11.05
N LYS A 61 -18.09 -19.84 -10.25
CA LYS A 61 -17.92 -19.28 -8.90
C LYS A 61 -17.88 -17.77 -8.96
N LEU A 62 -18.80 -17.11 -8.25
CA LEU A 62 -18.79 -15.67 -8.08
C LEU A 62 -17.60 -15.23 -7.22
N LEU A 63 -16.85 -14.27 -7.73
CA LEU A 63 -15.80 -13.59 -7.00
C LEU A 63 -16.37 -12.36 -6.29
N GLY A 64 -15.71 -11.92 -5.23
CA GLY A 64 -16.02 -10.63 -4.60
C GLY A 64 -15.81 -9.47 -5.59
N ARG A 65 -16.72 -8.51 -5.61
CA ARG A 65 -16.55 -7.29 -6.39
C ARG A 65 -15.41 -6.45 -5.81
N VAL A 66 -14.61 -5.86 -6.68
CA VAL A 66 -13.52 -4.94 -6.33
C VAL A 66 -13.57 -3.72 -7.24
N SER A 67 -12.92 -2.65 -6.83
CA SER A 67 -12.79 -1.42 -7.60
C SER A 67 -11.69 -0.54 -7.04
N ALA A 68 -11.32 0.52 -7.75
CA ALA A 68 -10.44 1.58 -7.28
C ALA A 68 -10.96 2.94 -7.77
N HIS A 69 -10.43 4.03 -7.26
CA HIS A 69 -10.80 5.36 -7.76
C HIS A 69 -10.11 5.64 -9.08
N TYR A 70 -8.87 5.22 -9.20
CA TYR A 70 -8.06 5.41 -10.39
C TYR A 70 -7.32 4.14 -10.77
N MET A 71 -7.07 3.99 -12.06
CA MET A 71 -6.11 3.03 -12.61
C MET A 71 -5.13 3.77 -13.50
N VAL A 72 -3.84 3.41 -13.43
CA VAL A 72 -2.77 4.00 -14.24
C VAL A 72 -2.15 2.91 -15.10
N GLU A 73 -2.26 3.06 -16.42
CA GLU A 73 -1.71 2.15 -17.41
C GLU A 73 -0.19 2.29 -17.52
N GLU A 74 0.46 1.31 -18.13
CA GLU A 74 1.92 1.30 -18.33
C GLU A 74 2.44 2.47 -19.16
N ASP A 75 1.63 3.00 -20.09
CA ASP A 75 1.94 4.18 -20.91
C ASP A 75 1.68 5.53 -20.22
N GLY A 76 1.29 5.49 -18.93
CA GLY A 76 0.93 6.68 -18.15
C GLY A 76 -0.50 7.19 -18.37
N THR A 77 -1.33 6.49 -19.14
CA THR A 77 -2.77 6.84 -19.25
C THR A 77 -3.46 6.65 -17.93
N ILE A 78 -4.15 7.69 -17.43
CA ILE A 78 -4.90 7.64 -16.17
C ILE A 78 -6.37 7.45 -16.47
N LEU A 79 -6.96 6.41 -15.88
CA LEU A 79 -8.38 6.12 -15.92
C LEU A 79 -9.02 6.46 -14.58
N ARG A 80 -10.08 7.28 -14.57
CA ARG A 80 -10.92 7.48 -13.39
C ARG A 80 -12.07 6.50 -13.44
N LEU A 81 -12.15 5.63 -12.43
CA LEU A 81 -13.17 4.58 -12.36
C LEU A 81 -14.31 4.95 -11.40
N ILE A 82 -13.99 5.63 -10.30
CA ILE A 82 -14.95 6.02 -9.26
C ILE A 82 -14.63 7.44 -8.80
N ASP A 83 -15.68 8.23 -8.58
CA ASP A 83 -15.53 9.56 -8.01
C ASP A 83 -14.96 9.50 -6.60
N GLU A 84 -14.05 10.43 -6.26
CA GLU A 84 -13.38 10.47 -4.95
C GLU A 84 -14.36 10.63 -3.78
N GLY A 85 -15.55 11.21 -4.00
CA GLY A 85 -16.61 11.31 -3.02
C GLY A 85 -17.29 9.97 -2.69
N LYS A 86 -17.09 8.94 -3.50
CA LYS A 86 -17.65 7.59 -3.28
C LYS A 86 -16.62 6.66 -2.64
N ARG A 87 -17.10 5.54 -2.10
CA ARG A 87 -16.26 4.49 -1.52
C ARG A 87 -15.99 3.41 -2.56
N ALA A 88 -14.77 3.34 -3.06
CA ALA A 88 -14.28 2.21 -3.85
C ALA A 88 -13.88 1.04 -2.93
N TRP A 89 -13.85 -0.19 -3.48
CA TRP A 89 -13.57 -1.42 -2.74
C TRP A 89 -12.20 -1.98 -3.13
N HIS A 90 -11.11 -1.37 -2.63
CA HIS A 90 -9.72 -1.67 -3.02
C HIS A 90 -8.86 -2.26 -1.89
N ALA A 91 -9.06 -1.84 -0.64
CA ALA A 91 -8.17 -2.21 0.45
C ALA A 91 -8.63 -3.44 1.25
N GLY A 92 -9.94 -3.72 1.28
CA GLY A 92 -10.49 -4.85 2.04
C GLY A 92 -10.20 -4.74 3.54
N LEU A 93 -9.88 -5.88 4.16
CA LEU A 93 -9.52 -5.95 5.58
C LEU A 93 -8.10 -5.45 5.81
N GLY A 94 -7.93 -4.56 6.77
CA GLY A 94 -6.67 -3.97 7.17
C GLY A 94 -6.88 -2.82 8.14
N ALA A 95 -5.80 -2.21 8.60
CA ALA A 95 -5.85 -1.07 9.50
C ALA A 95 -4.60 -0.20 9.33
N TRP A 96 -4.73 1.09 9.58
CA TRP A 96 -3.63 2.05 9.57
C TRP A 96 -3.93 3.22 10.50
N ALA A 97 -2.93 3.68 11.25
CA ALA A 97 -3.04 4.78 12.20
C ALA A 97 -4.24 4.61 13.16
N GLY A 98 -4.36 3.40 13.73
CA GLY A 98 -5.42 3.04 14.68
C GLY A 98 -6.82 2.86 14.10
N GLY A 99 -7.01 3.02 12.79
CA GLY A 99 -8.33 2.91 12.15
C GLY A 99 -8.42 1.77 11.14
N ALA A 100 -9.54 1.06 11.18
CA ALA A 100 -10.01 0.14 10.14
C ALA A 100 -10.84 0.89 9.09
N GLU A 101 -11.73 0.20 8.39
CA GLU A 101 -12.64 0.76 7.36
C GLU A 101 -11.89 1.51 6.24
N LEU A 102 -10.75 0.98 5.83
CA LEU A 102 -9.83 1.63 4.90
C LEU A 102 -10.51 2.14 3.63
N ASN A 103 -11.43 1.37 3.04
CA ASN A 103 -12.17 1.79 1.84
C ASN A 103 -12.97 3.08 2.05
N ALA A 104 -13.52 3.30 3.24
CA ALA A 104 -14.34 4.47 3.53
C ALA A 104 -13.50 5.74 3.74
N ARG A 105 -12.24 5.61 4.16
CA ARG A 105 -11.35 6.72 4.55
C ARG A 105 -10.16 6.92 3.61
N SER A 106 -10.14 6.24 2.46
CA SER A 106 -9.02 6.34 1.52
C SER A 106 -9.47 6.54 0.07
N ILE A 107 -8.49 6.97 -0.74
CA ILE A 107 -8.51 6.85 -2.19
C ILE A 107 -7.56 5.70 -2.56
N GLY A 108 -7.96 4.83 -3.49
CA GLY A 108 -7.11 3.77 -4.03
C GLY A 108 -6.70 4.06 -5.47
N ILE A 109 -5.40 3.90 -5.76
CA ILE A 109 -4.83 3.93 -7.10
C ILE A 109 -4.32 2.54 -7.44
N GLU A 110 -4.85 1.93 -8.47
CA GLU A 110 -4.36 0.68 -9.06
C GLU A 110 -3.37 1.02 -10.17
N ILE A 111 -2.15 0.54 -10.06
CA ILE A 111 -1.08 0.76 -11.03
C ILE A 111 -0.90 -0.53 -11.80
N VAL A 112 -1.06 -0.50 -13.12
CA VAL A 112 -0.94 -1.70 -13.95
C VAL A 112 0.46 -2.28 -13.84
N ASN A 113 0.54 -3.43 -13.21
CA ASN A 113 1.75 -4.22 -13.04
C ASN A 113 1.34 -5.64 -12.63
N GLY A 114 1.98 -6.64 -13.20
CA GLY A 114 1.67 -8.04 -12.92
C GLY A 114 1.91 -8.48 -11.47
N GLY A 115 2.68 -7.70 -10.72
CA GLY A 115 3.01 -8.03 -9.33
C GLY A 115 3.85 -9.30 -9.22
N HIS A 116 3.95 -9.83 -8.01
CA HIS A 116 4.79 -10.99 -7.71
C HIS A 116 4.39 -12.24 -8.51
N ASP A 117 3.10 -12.41 -8.76
CA ASP A 117 2.57 -13.58 -9.47
C ASP A 117 2.96 -13.62 -10.96
N PHE A 118 3.31 -12.46 -11.53
CA PHE A 118 3.78 -12.31 -12.90
C PHE A 118 5.23 -11.78 -12.98
N GLY A 119 6.07 -12.13 -11.99
CA GLY A 119 7.49 -11.85 -11.99
C GLY A 119 7.87 -10.43 -11.57
N LEU A 120 6.93 -9.67 -11.02
CA LEU A 120 7.11 -8.31 -10.54
C LEU A 120 7.94 -7.46 -11.53
N PRO A 121 7.39 -7.09 -12.70
CA PRO A 121 8.10 -6.28 -13.69
C PRO A 121 8.43 -4.89 -13.12
N ASP A 122 9.41 -4.21 -13.73
CA ASP A 122 9.70 -2.83 -13.40
C ASP A 122 8.56 -1.91 -13.84
N TYR A 123 8.36 -0.83 -13.14
CA TYR A 123 7.39 0.20 -13.51
C TYR A 123 7.96 1.10 -14.60
N PRO A 124 7.30 1.27 -15.76
CA PRO A 124 7.74 2.21 -16.79
C PRO A 124 7.84 3.64 -16.28
N TYR A 125 8.78 4.40 -16.83
CA TYR A 125 9.01 5.78 -16.41
C TYR A 125 7.76 6.66 -16.59
N GLU A 126 7.09 6.56 -17.73
CA GLU A 126 5.88 7.31 -18.08
C GLU A 126 4.73 7.01 -17.08
N GLN A 127 4.63 5.76 -16.64
CA GLN A 127 3.65 5.34 -15.64
C GLN A 127 3.95 5.99 -14.28
N ILE A 128 5.22 6.00 -13.84
CA ILE A 128 5.60 6.60 -12.56
C ILE A 128 5.43 8.12 -12.56
N GLU A 129 5.73 8.80 -13.65
CA GLU A 129 5.45 10.24 -13.77
C GLU A 129 3.94 10.52 -13.66
N ALA A 130 3.13 9.71 -14.35
CA ALA A 130 1.67 9.84 -14.27
C ALA A 130 1.11 9.55 -12.86
N VAL A 131 1.65 8.53 -12.17
CA VAL A 131 1.33 8.24 -10.76
C VAL A 131 1.73 9.40 -9.88
N THR A 132 2.92 9.97 -10.06
CA THR A 132 3.43 11.10 -9.27
C THR A 132 2.53 12.33 -9.43
N ASP A 133 2.17 12.69 -10.65
CA ASP A 133 1.24 13.79 -10.95
C ASP A 133 -0.14 13.56 -10.29
N LEU A 134 -0.66 12.34 -10.40
CA LEU A 134 -1.96 11.98 -9.81
C LEU A 134 -1.92 12.04 -8.29
N VAL A 135 -0.88 11.48 -7.65
CA VAL A 135 -0.68 11.54 -6.20
C VAL A 135 -0.59 12.99 -5.74
N ALA A 136 0.21 13.84 -6.43
CA ALA A 136 0.33 15.25 -6.10
C ALA A 136 -1.02 15.99 -6.17
N ALA A 137 -1.81 15.71 -7.21
CA ALA A 137 -3.13 16.29 -7.37
C ALA A 137 -4.10 15.87 -6.25
N ILE A 138 -4.12 14.59 -5.86
CA ILE A 138 -4.97 14.07 -4.78
C ILE A 138 -4.51 14.63 -3.42
N VAL A 139 -3.22 14.58 -3.13
CA VAL A 139 -2.63 15.15 -1.91
C VAL A 139 -3.00 16.63 -1.77
N GLY A 140 -2.88 17.40 -2.84
CA GLY A 140 -3.25 18.82 -2.85
C GLY A 140 -4.74 19.09 -2.61
N ARG A 141 -5.63 18.29 -3.22
CA ARG A 141 -7.09 18.42 -3.05
C ARG A 141 -7.58 18.10 -1.64
N HIS A 142 -6.99 17.07 -1.03
CA HIS A 142 -7.46 16.55 0.27
C HIS A 142 -6.58 16.97 1.45
N GLY A 143 -5.52 17.76 1.20
CA GLY A 143 -4.60 18.23 2.25
C GLY A 143 -3.83 17.09 2.92
N LEU A 144 -3.61 15.96 2.22
CA LEU A 144 -2.89 14.83 2.78
C LEU A 144 -1.42 15.17 3.02
N LYS A 145 -0.84 14.53 4.03
CA LYS A 145 0.58 14.64 4.36
C LYS A 145 1.35 13.41 3.83
N PRO A 146 2.67 13.49 3.65
CA PRO A 146 3.48 12.37 3.14
C PRO A 146 3.32 11.03 3.89
N HIS A 147 3.07 11.05 5.19
CA HIS A 147 2.83 9.84 5.99
C HIS A 147 1.45 9.19 5.76
N GLN A 148 0.56 9.86 5.04
CA GLN A 148 -0.77 9.37 4.68
C GLN A 148 -0.82 8.75 3.28
N VAL A 149 0.31 8.74 2.55
CA VAL A 149 0.46 8.04 1.27
C VAL A 149 1.19 6.72 1.53
N VAL A 150 0.48 5.61 1.41
CA VAL A 150 0.93 4.29 1.86
C VAL A 150 0.70 3.21 0.81
N GLY A 151 1.36 2.07 0.95
CA GLY A 151 1.10 0.88 0.14
C GLY A 151 0.02 0.00 0.76
N HIS A 152 -0.59 -0.85 -0.04
CA HIS A 152 -1.52 -1.85 0.48
C HIS A 152 -0.82 -2.82 1.45
N SER A 153 0.45 -3.15 1.19
CA SER A 153 1.28 -3.94 2.11
C SER A 153 1.47 -3.28 3.48
N ASP A 154 1.47 -1.94 3.55
CA ASP A 154 1.60 -1.24 4.83
C ASP A 154 0.34 -1.42 5.69
N VAL A 155 -0.83 -1.33 5.08
CA VAL A 155 -2.12 -1.37 5.78
C VAL A 155 -2.68 -2.78 5.98
N ALA A 156 -2.13 -3.78 5.30
CA ALA A 156 -2.55 -5.18 5.38
C ALA A 156 -1.35 -6.15 5.28
N PRO A 157 -0.33 -6.02 6.15
CA PRO A 157 0.98 -6.68 5.97
C PRO A 157 0.93 -8.21 5.97
N LEU A 158 -0.03 -8.84 6.66
CA LEU A 158 -0.21 -10.29 6.66
C LEU A 158 -0.78 -10.85 5.35
N ARG A 159 -1.31 -9.99 4.47
CA ARG A 159 -2.16 -10.42 3.36
C ARG A 159 -1.72 -9.87 2.01
N LYS A 160 -0.99 -8.76 2.02
CA LYS A 160 -0.69 -7.96 0.84
C LYS A 160 0.79 -7.64 0.70
N ALA A 161 1.22 -7.54 -0.57
CA ALA A 161 2.58 -7.19 -0.92
C ALA A 161 2.65 -5.97 -1.87
N ASP A 162 1.52 -5.56 -2.45
CA ASP A 162 1.42 -4.44 -3.39
C ASP A 162 1.65 -3.07 -2.69
N PRO A 163 2.23 -2.09 -3.38
CA PRO A 163 2.67 -2.09 -4.79
C PRO A 163 4.03 -2.79 -5.04
N GLY A 164 4.60 -3.49 -4.08
CA GLY A 164 5.82 -4.28 -4.21
C GLY A 164 7.10 -3.45 -4.04
N GLU A 165 8.22 -4.15 -3.90
CA GLU A 165 9.53 -3.57 -3.64
C GLU A 165 10.14 -2.83 -4.84
N LYS A 166 9.64 -3.07 -6.07
CA LYS A 166 10.06 -2.34 -7.26
C LYS A 166 9.34 -1.01 -7.45
N PHE A 167 8.30 -0.72 -6.64
CA PHE A 167 7.66 0.58 -6.70
C PHE A 167 8.61 1.67 -6.16
N PRO A 168 8.85 2.76 -6.94
CA PRO A 168 9.91 3.71 -6.61
C PRO A 168 9.48 4.75 -5.57
N TRP A 169 9.26 4.33 -4.34
CA TRP A 169 8.86 5.18 -3.22
C TRP A 169 9.77 6.41 -3.02
N ARG A 170 11.09 6.23 -3.26
CA ARG A 170 12.06 7.33 -3.16
C ARG A 170 11.78 8.45 -4.17
N HIS A 171 11.23 8.12 -5.35
CA HIS A 171 10.83 9.11 -6.34
C HIS A 171 9.66 9.97 -5.82
N LEU A 172 8.62 9.37 -5.24
CA LEU A 172 7.54 10.13 -4.62
C LEU A 172 8.03 10.99 -3.45
N ALA A 173 8.96 10.47 -2.65
CA ALA A 173 9.54 11.21 -1.53
C ALA A 173 10.37 12.41 -2.00
N PHE A 174 11.10 12.31 -3.11
CA PHE A 174 11.80 13.44 -3.74
C PHE A 174 10.83 14.59 -4.05
N HIS A 175 9.60 14.26 -4.45
CA HIS A 175 8.50 15.21 -4.68
C HIS A 175 7.73 15.58 -3.39
N ARG A 176 8.18 15.14 -2.20
CA ARG A 176 7.53 15.35 -0.90
C ARG A 176 6.11 14.76 -0.79
N LEU A 177 5.84 13.73 -1.56
CA LEU A 177 4.54 13.06 -1.62
C LEU A 177 4.47 11.81 -0.74
N ALA A 178 5.61 11.27 -0.33
CA ALA A 178 5.71 10.10 0.55
C ALA A 178 6.88 10.25 1.52
N LEU A 179 6.91 9.43 2.57
CA LEU A 179 8.06 9.34 3.46
C LEU A 179 9.19 8.53 2.82
N TRP A 180 10.43 8.89 3.15
CA TRP A 180 11.63 8.14 2.88
C TRP A 180 12.66 8.37 3.99
N PRO A 181 13.41 7.33 4.43
CA PRO A 181 14.41 7.50 5.45
C PRO A 181 15.59 8.39 4.98
N ALA A 182 16.27 9.03 5.90
CA ALA A 182 17.48 9.76 5.60
C ALA A 182 18.59 8.82 5.06
N ASP A 183 19.41 9.31 4.14
CA ASP A 183 20.43 8.47 3.47
C ASP A 183 21.54 8.01 4.44
N ASP A 184 21.88 8.81 5.45
CA ASP A 184 23.02 8.59 6.36
C ASP A 184 22.52 8.21 7.79
N LEU A 185 21.64 7.24 7.91
CA LEU A 185 21.17 6.80 9.22
C LEU A 185 22.28 6.01 9.94
N PRO A 186 22.57 6.32 11.21
CA PRO A 186 23.48 5.51 12.01
C PRO A 186 22.82 4.15 12.27
N ILE A 187 23.54 3.07 11.96
CA ILE A 187 23.06 1.71 12.26
C ILE A 187 22.87 1.58 13.76
N ALA A 188 21.68 1.18 14.19
CA ALA A 188 21.40 0.97 15.61
C ALA A 188 22.27 -0.17 16.16
N ALA A 189 22.86 0.07 17.34
CA ALA A 189 23.61 -0.97 18.05
C ALA A 189 22.63 -1.95 18.72
N GLY A 190 23.01 -3.22 18.80
CA GLY A 190 22.22 -4.26 19.46
C GLY A 190 22.12 -5.53 18.63
N GLU A 191 21.49 -6.53 19.21
CA GLU A 191 21.17 -7.77 18.51
C GLU A 191 19.97 -7.54 17.57
N ALA A 192 19.92 -8.27 16.48
CA ALA A 192 18.77 -8.26 15.60
C ALA A 192 17.56 -8.91 16.30
N LEU A 193 16.38 -8.38 16.07
CA LEU A 193 15.13 -8.91 16.61
C LEU A 193 14.43 -9.72 15.53
N GLU A 194 14.04 -10.95 15.84
CA GLU A 194 13.45 -11.85 14.86
C GLU A 194 12.30 -12.69 15.43
N ARG A 195 11.65 -13.43 14.57
CA ARG A 195 10.49 -14.25 14.93
C ARG A 195 10.83 -15.27 16.02
N GLY A 196 10.06 -15.21 17.10
CA GLY A 196 10.22 -16.05 18.30
C GLY A 196 10.79 -15.28 19.50
N ASP A 197 11.45 -14.15 19.27
CA ASP A 197 11.98 -13.30 20.33
C ASP A 197 10.89 -12.70 21.20
N ARG A 198 11.25 -12.40 22.45
CA ARG A 198 10.35 -11.84 23.46
C ARG A 198 11.10 -10.84 24.35
N GLY A 199 10.38 -9.82 24.77
CA GLY A 199 10.93 -8.87 25.76
C GLY A 199 10.57 -7.42 25.49
N ALA A 200 11.20 -6.55 26.27
CA ALA A 200 10.94 -5.12 26.25
C ALA A 200 11.34 -4.47 24.90
N GLU A 201 12.37 -4.98 24.24
CA GLU A 201 12.85 -4.49 22.96
C GLU A 201 11.82 -4.75 21.86
N ILE A 202 11.13 -5.90 21.91
CA ILE A 202 10.03 -6.20 20.98
C ILE A 202 8.85 -5.26 21.23
N SER A 203 8.49 -5.04 22.52
CA SER A 203 7.42 -4.08 22.86
C SER A 203 7.77 -2.66 22.37
N ALA A 204 9.03 -2.26 22.47
CA ALA A 204 9.50 -0.96 21.96
C ALA A 204 9.37 -0.88 20.43
N LEU A 205 9.80 -1.90 19.70
CA LEU A 205 9.64 -2.00 18.27
C LEU A 205 8.17 -1.90 17.85
N GLN A 206 7.30 -2.72 18.46
CA GLN A 206 5.86 -2.73 18.17
C GLN A 206 5.23 -1.35 18.41
N LYS A 207 5.59 -0.69 19.50
CA LYS A 207 5.13 0.67 19.81
C LYS A 207 5.59 1.66 18.75
N THR A 208 6.86 1.65 18.37
CA THR A 208 7.41 2.57 17.36
C THR A 208 6.81 2.31 15.98
N MET A 209 6.56 1.03 15.62
CA MET A 209 5.82 0.69 14.41
C MET A 209 4.39 1.24 14.42
N ASN A 210 3.71 1.21 15.57
CA ASN A 210 2.38 1.82 15.72
C ASN A 210 2.41 3.35 15.59
N GLU A 211 3.48 4.01 16.01
CA GLU A 211 3.69 5.45 15.82
C GLU A 211 3.83 5.82 14.33
N ILE A 212 4.34 4.92 13.49
CA ILE A 212 4.38 5.10 12.02
C ILE A 212 2.96 4.99 11.44
N GLY A 213 2.14 4.10 11.98
CA GLY A 213 0.78 3.84 11.50
C GLY A 213 0.41 2.36 11.44
N TYR A 214 1.36 1.43 11.56
CA TYR A 214 1.05 0.00 11.67
C TYR A 214 0.13 -0.26 12.88
N VAL A 215 -0.61 -1.35 12.84
CA VAL A 215 -1.51 -1.70 13.95
C VAL A 215 -1.10 -3.07 14.49
N LEU A 216 -0.30 -3.04 15.55
CA LEU A 216 0.24 -4.21 16.23
C LEU A 216 -0.18 -4.22 17.68
N ASP A 217 -0.43 -5.40 18.23
CA ASP A 217 -0.51 -5.59 19.68
C ASP A 217 0.88 -5.38 20.28
N VAL A 218 0.97 -4.56 21.34
CA VAL A 218 2.22 -4.31 22.06
C VAL A 218 2.36 -5.36 23.16
N ASP A 219 2.58 -6.61 22.76
CA ASP A 219 2.62 -7.78 23.65
C ASP A 219 4.04 -8.25 23.99
N GLY A 220 5.07 -7.65 23.37
CA GLY A 220 6.46 -8.03 23.54
C GLY A 220 6.82 -9.38 22.94
N ILE A 221 6.04 -9.87 21.97
CA ILE A 221 6.29 -11.12 21.24
C ILE A 221 6.51 -10.80 19.77
N PHE A 222 7.68 -11.15 19.23
CA PHE A 222 7.93 -11.06 17.80
C PHE A 222 7.19 -12.20 17.08
N GLY A 223 5.89 -12.02 16.94
CA GLY A 223 4.97 -12.95 16.30
C GLY A 223 4.84 -12.73 14.79
N PRO A 224 3.95 -13.50 14.12
CA PRO A 224 3.70 -13.37 12.69
C PRO A 224 3.27 -11.96 12.25
N ALA A 225 2.50 -11.25 13.07
CA ALA A 225 2.05 -9.89 12.75
C ALA A 225 3.21 -8.89 12.79
N THR A 226 4.09 -8.99 13.78
CA THR A 226 5.29 -8.15 13.88
C THR A 226 6.24 -8.42 12.72
N GLU A 227 6.51 -9.70 12.40
CA GLU A 227 7.32 -10.08 11.25
C GLU A 227 6.77 -9.54 9.92
N ALA A 228 5.45 -9.68 9.71
CA ALA A 228 4.80 -9.18 8.50
C ALA A 228 4.89 -7.66 8.37
N ALA A 229 4.71 -6.92 9.48
CA ALA A 229 4.86 -5.48 9.49
C ALA A 229 6.31 -5.03 9.21
N VAL A 230 7.30 -5.74 9.78
CA VAL A 230 8.72 -5.50 9.48
C VAL A 230 9.01 -5.77 8.00
N LYS A 231 8.50 -6.87 7.42
CA LYS A 231 8.63 -7.15 5.98
C LYS A 231 7.97 -6.08 5.11
N ALA A 232 6.80 -5.57 5.50
CA ALA A 232 6.13 -4.49 4.76
C ALA A 232 6.96 -3.20 4.79
N LEU A 233 7.51 -2.84 5.95
CA LEU A 233 8.42 -1.70 6.10
C LEU A 233 9.69 -1.87 5.25
N GLN A 234 10.32 -3.04 5.29
CA GLN A 234 11.51 -3.36 4.48
C GLN A 234 11.19 -3.29 2.98
N ARG A 235 10.04 -3.84 2.54
CA ARG A 235 9.60 -3.78 1.14
C ARG A 235 9.49 -2.34 0.64
N ARG A 236 9.12 -1.42 1.50
CA ARG A 236 9.01 -0.01 1.16
C ARG A 236 10.34 0.73 1.25
N PHE A 237 11.13 0.53 2.30
CA PHE A 237 12.25 1.39 2.66
C PHE A 237 13.63 0.72 2.56
N ARG A 238 13.67 -0.60 2.44
CA ARG A 238 14.91 -1.40 2.45
C ARG A 238 14.82 -2.59 1.50
N VAL A 239 14.62 -2.33 0.23
CA VAL A 239 14.35 -3.35 -0.80
C VAL A 239 15.51 -4.36 -0.99
N ALA A 240 16.72 -4.00 -0.58
CA ALA A 240 17.89 -4.89 -0.70
C ALA A 240 17.82 -6.13 0.24
N LYS A 241 16.99 -6.06 1.30
CA LYS A 241 16.89 -7.16 2.28
C LYS A 241 15.50 -7.16 2.95
N ILE A 242 14.62 -8.02 2.45
CA ILE A 242 13.22 -8.17 2.94
C ILE A 242 13.11 -9.55 3.59
N ASP A 243 13.63 -9.69 4.80
CA ASP A 243 13.68 -10.97 5.54
C ASP A 243 12.76 -11.02 6.76
N GLY A 244 12.26 -9.86 7.20
CA GLY A 244 11.42 -9.76 8.39
C GLY A 244 12.22 -9.69 9.70
N VAL A 245 13.54 -9.58 9.61
CA VAL A 245 14.44 -9.40 10.75
C VAL A 245 14.66 -7.91 10.99
N ALA A 246 14.38 -7.43 12.18
CA ALA A 246 14.64 -6.05 12.58
C ALA A 246 16.09 -5.92 13.08
N ASP A 247 17.04 -5.92 12.12
CA ASP A 247 18.45 -5.65 12.40
C ASP A 247 18.71 -4.15 12.60
N GLY A 248 19.94 -3.78 12.91
CA GLY A 248 20.32 -2.40 13.24
C GLY A 248 19.94 -1.39 12.17
N GLU A 249 19.99 -1.75 10.87
CA GLU A 249 19.55 -0.87 9.78
C GLU A 249 18.03 -0.71 9.76
N THR A 250 17.30 -1.82 9.88
CA THR A 250 15.83 -1.79 9.94
C THR A 250 15.35 -0.98 11.16
N LEU A 251 15.98 -1.16 12.33
CA LEU A 251 15.64 -0.39 13.53
C LEU A 251 15.91 1.11 13.37
N ALA A 252 17.00 1.48 12.70
CA ALA A 252 17.31 2.88 12.39
C ALA A 252 16.25 3.49 11.45
N ILE A 253 15.82 2.76 10.43
CA ILE A 253 14.74 3.18 9.53
C ILE A 253 13.43 3.35 10.29
N VAL A 254 13.04 2.38 11.13
CA VAL A 254 11.83 2.47 11.97
C VAL A 254 11.84 3.73 12.81
N ALA A 255 12.94 4.01 13.51
CA ALA A 255 13.06 5.19 14.35
C ALA A 255 12.98 6.50 13.56
N ASP A 256 13.61 6.57 12.40
CA ASP A 256 13.60 7.77 11.55
C ASP A 256 12.21 8.05 10.97
N ILE A 257 11.53 7.03 10.43
CA ILE A 257 10.18 7.16 9.86
C ILE A 257 9.17 7.54 10.95
N ALA A 258 9.27 6.96 12.15
CA ALA A 258 8.42 7.34 13.28
C ALA A 258 8.63 8.81 13.66
N ARG A 259 9.88 9.27 13.73
CA ARG A 259 10.22 10.68 14.01
C ARG A 259 9.65 11.62 12.93
N GLN A 260 9.79 11.29 11.65
CA GLN A 260 9.22 12.07 10.55
C GLN A 260 7.69 12.13 10.64
N THR A 261 7.04 11.01 10.94
CA THR A 261 5.58 10.91 11.10
C THR A 261 5.11 11.81 12.23
N ALA A 262 5.75 11.74 13.40
CA ALA A 262 5.42 12.58 14.57
C ALA A 262 5.58 14.07 14.25
N TYR A 263 6.64 14.46 13.53
CA TYR A 263 6.85 15.85 13.11
C TYR A 263 5.73 16.37 12.21
N LEU A 264 5.29 15.56 11.23
CA LEU A 264 4.20 15.92 10.33
C LEU A 264 2.84 15.99 11.03
N GLN A 265 2.61 15.16 12.04
CA GLN A 265 1.38 15.19 12.85
C GLN A 265 1.33 16.41 13.77
N ALA A 266 2.47 16.82 14.34
CA ALA A 266 2.55 17.98 15.25
C ALA A 266 2.41 19.34 14.52
N GLY A 267 2.73 19.39 13.24
CA GLY A 267 2.64 20.61 12.41
C GLY A 267 1.31 20.76 11.66
N ALA A 268 0.30 19.97 11.99
CA ALA A 268 -1.01 19.96 11.35
C ALA A 268 -1.97 20.98 11.98
#